data_7e27f01afaef18c6db2d8f775bf9d7ef
#
_entry.id   7e27f01afaef18c6db2d8f775bf9d7ef
#
_cell.length_a   1.000
_cell.length_b   1.000
_cell.length_c   1.000
_cell.angle_alpha   90.00
_cell.angle_beta   90.00
_cell.angle_gamma   90.00
#
_symmetry.space_group_name_H-M   'P 1'
#
loop_
_entity.id
_entity.type
_entity.pdbx_description
1 polymer ?
#
loop_
_entity_poly.entity_id
_entity_poly.type
_entity_poly.pdbx_seq_one_letter_code
_entity_poly.pdbx_strand_id
1 'polypeptide(L)'
;MKKKKLLSFLLAGALSVSALSIPAVAIAKANEATKQTYVPTISSKENTMKIDLLSGQILKFASNYSKDYADKVIKDDLQIDRFAPTPAKLTWEAEDGALYYTLKVSKNPDLSDAQIFLTFTNEQSIEDLLMGTKYYYQVVAQFENKTVKSQIFSFETSYLPRTIEVEGISNTRDAGGYYTEDKTHRIRQGMVYRGGKIEDGTEAGKAKLLNHYGIKTDLDLRAEATASPLGPTVNFVNVSGPYYAGTGDSGTGINSLADSSKGPWKGTYRDALLEEIRTFTNPENYPIYVHCSLGRDRTGTIIFLINALCGVGEKDLFMDYETSFFSRLGRADNQTASNMVNTPFQGLYTYVRKYAPKKTLAEATEMFMLDIGITQDEIDSIRSILLEEV
;
A
#
# COMPACT_ATOMS: atom_id res chain seq x y z
N MET A 1 19.97 -35.07 49.37
CA MET A 1 20.45 -34.23 48.24
C MET A 1 19.29 -33.97 47.32
N LYS A 2 18.73 -32.74 47.33
CA LYS A 2 17.51 -32.37 46.59
C LYS A 2 17.94 -31.80 45.22
N LYS A 3 17.50 -32.47 44.12
CA LYS A 3 17.67 -31.93 42.77
C LYS A 3 16.60 -30.87 42.50
N LYS A 4 17.04 -29.61 42.30
CA LYS A 4 16.20 -28.53 41.79
C LYS A 4 16.05 -28.70 40.26
N LYS A 5 14.80 -28.88 39.78
CA LYS A 5 14.44 -28.74 38.37
C LYS A 5 14.31 -27.25 38.04
N LEU A 6 15.12 -26.81 37.09
CA LEU A 6 15.01 -25.50 36.49
C LEU A 6 13.92 -25.55 35.43
N LEU A 7 12.84 -24.79 35.63
CA LEU A 7 11.75 -24.64 34.66
C LEU A 7 12.07 -23.39 33.83
N SER A 8 12.46 -23.60 32.57
CA SER A 8 12.63 -22.50 31.61
C SER A 8 11.24 -22.11 31.07
N PHE A 9 10.80 -20.90 31.42
CA PHE A 9 9.64 -20.28 30.80
C PHE A 9 10.08 -19.61 29.51
N LEU A 10 9.64 -20.15 28.39
CA LEU A 10 9.58 -19.45 27.12
C LEU A 10 8.42 -18.44 27.19
N LEU A 11 8.77 -17.16 27.27
CA LEU A 11 7.80 -16.07 27.10
C LEU A 11 7.64 -15.81 25.60
N ALA A 12 6.63 -16.41 25.00
CA ALA A 12 6.12 -15.99 23.70
C ALA A 12 5.31 -14.69 23.96
N GLY A 13 5.89 -13.54 23.64
CA GLY A 13 5.20 -12.25 23.74
C GLY A 13 4.23 -12.07 22.59
N ALA A 14 3.02 -12.61 22.70
CA ALA A 14 1.88 -12.12 21.96
C ALA A 14 1.41 -10.85 22.67
N LEU A 15 1.71 -9.67 22.12
CA LEU A 15 1.06 -8.42 22.49
C LEU A 15 -0.38 -8.44 21.97
N SER A 16 -1.22 -9.26 22.61
CA SER A 16 -2.65 -9.01 22.61
C SER A 16 -2.85 -7.76 23.47
N VAL A 17 -3.37 -6.69 22.87
CA VAL A 17 -3.92 -5.56 23.61
C VAL A 17 -5.11 -6.08 24.40
N SER A 18 -4.83 -6.68 25.56
CA SER A 18 -5.84 -6.93 26.57
C SER A 18 -6.31 -5.56 27.04
N ALA A 19 -7.57 -5.24 26.80
CA ALA A 19 -8.24 -4.12 27.41
C ALA A 19 -7.95 -4.19 28.94
N LEU A 20 -7.09 -3.28 29.41
CA LEU A 20 -6.94 -3.05 30.83
C LEU A 20 -8.31 -2.60 31.33
N SER A 21 -9.00 -3.52 32.00
CA SER A 21 -10.23 -3.23 32.71
C SER A 21 -9.89 -2.26 33.85
N ILE A 22 -10.05 -0.97 33.59
CA ILE A 22 -10.05 0.06 34.63
C ILE A 22 -11.23 -0.26 35.55
N PRO A 23 -11.05 -0.37 36.88
CA PRO A 23 -12.15 -0.75 37.76
C PRO A 23 -13.29 0.26 37.60
N ALA A 24 -14.48 -0.25 37.36
CA ALA A 24 -15.72 0.53 37.09
C ALA A 24 -16.07 1.56 38.19
N VAL A 25 -15.43 1.49 39.33
CA VAL A 25 -15.66 2.39 40.48
C VAL A 25 -15.08 3.80 40.27
N ALA A 26 -14.08 3.96 39.37
CA ALA A 26 -13.49 5.29 39.09
C ALA A 26 -14.34 6.11 38.08
N ILE A 27 -15.23 5.48 37.36
CA ILE A 27 -16.02 6.13 36.28
C ILE A 27 -17.27 6.85 36.84
N ALA A 28 -17.80 6.45 37.97
CA ALA A 28 -19.09 6.94 38.49
C ALA A 28 -19.04 8.32 39.18
N LYS A 29 -17.88 8.87 39.51
CA LYS A 29 -17.75 10.18 40.19
C LYS A 29 -17.23 11.34 39.34
N ALA A 30 -16.98 11.11 38.03
CA ALA A 30 -16.38 12.12 37.16
C ALA A 30 -17.42 12.99 36.39
N ASN A 31 -18.71 12.91 36.70
CA ASN A 31 -19.77 13.49 35.84
C ASN A 31 -20.16 14.94 36.12
N GLU A 32 -19.51 15.68 37.04
CA GLU A 32 -19.85 17.09 37.33
C GLU A 32 -18.66 18.06 37.34
N ALA A 33 -17.53 17.74 36.75
CA ALA A 33 -16.44 18.72 36.62
C ALA A 33 -16.63 19.52 35.31
N THR A 34 -16.67 20.82 35.44
CA THR A 34 -16.70 21.85 34.39
C THR A 34 -15.98 21.40 33.13
N LYS A 35 -16.67 21.37 32.00
CA LYS A 35 -16.13 21.11 30.65
C LYS A 35 -15.16 22.23 30.27
N GLN A 36 -13.93 22.15 30.71
CA GLN A 36 -12.87 22.97 30.18
C GLN A 36 -12.42 22.35 28.85
N THR A 37 -12.65 23.06 27.77
CA THR A 37 -12.27 22.62 26.43
C THR A 37 -10.78 22.89 26.26
N TYR A 38 -9.98 21.84 26.17
CA TYR A 38 -8.55 21.93 25.86
C TYR A 38 -8.38 22.14 24.35
N VAL A 39 -7.56 23.11 23.97
CA VAL A 39 -7.19 23.35 22.58
C VAL A 39 -5.75 22.91 22.42
N PRO A 40 -5.47 21.78 21.71
CA PRO A 40 -4.10 21.40 21.42
C PRO A 40 -3.46 22.49 20.57
N THR A 41 -2.26 22.92 20.91
CA THR A 41 -1.47 23.80 20.04
C THR A 41 -0.80 23.00 18.93
N ILE A 42 -1.58 22.54 18.04
CA ILE A 42 -1.10 22.43 16.66
C ILE A 42 -1.28 23.85 16.16
N SER A 43 -0.21 24.45 15.63
CA SER A 43 -0.22 25.84 15.17
C SER A 43 -1.53 26.15 14.46
N SER A 44 -2.33 26.99 15.04
CA SER A 44 -3.74 27.21 14.79
C SER A 44 -4.06 27.88 13.45
N LYS A 45 -3.23 27.65 12.46
CA LYS A 45 -3.43 28.19 11.11
C LYS A 45 -3.94 27.07 10.22
N GLU A 46 -5.17 26.77 10.25
CA GLU A 46 -5.89 25.97 9.27
C GLU A 46 -6.38 24.60 9.76
N ASN A 47 -7.68 24.43 9.67
CA ASN A 47 -8.41 23.17 9.81
C ASN A 47 -8.09 22.15 8.67
N THR A 48 -6.95 22.27 8.02
CA THR A 48 -6.51 21.41 6.91
C THR A 48 -5.00 21.28 6.89
N MET A 49 -4.45 20.66 7.93
CA MET A 49 -3.05 20.27 7.88
C MET A 49 -2.91 19.13 6.88
N LYS A 50 -2.04 19.28 5.89
CA LYS A 50 -1.66 18.23 4.95
C LYS A 50 -0.42 17.51 5.47
N ILE A 51 -0.49 16.19 5.59
CA ILE A 51 0.60 15.36 6.09
C ILE A 51 1.14 14.46 4.99
N ASP A 52 2.43 14.54 4.74
CA ASP A 52 3.12 13.66 3.82
C ASP A 52 3.48 12.34 4.51
N LEU A 53 3.13 11.22 3.88
CA LEU A 53 3.48 9.88 4.34
C LEU A 53 4.78 9.36 3.72
N LEU A 54 5.47 10.20 2.97
CA LEU A 54 6.78 9.96 2.38
C LEU A 54 7.77 11.02 2.87
N SER A 55 9.06 10.76 2.73
CA SER A 55 10.12 11.71 3.06
C SER A 55 11.28 11.66 2.08
N GLY A 56 12.22 12.61 2.18
CA GLY A 56 13.45 12.60 1.40
C GLY A 56 13.23 12.69 -0.10
N GLN A 57 13.94 11.87 -0.86
CA GLN A 57 13.94 11.92 -2.32
C GLN A 57 12.66 11.36 -2.95
N ILE A 58 12.08 10.32 -2.37
CA ILE A 58 10.82 9.75 -2.86
C ILE A 58 9.68 10.78 -2.73
N LEU A 59 9.64 11.57 -1.66
CA LEU A 59 8.69 12.67 -1.52
C LEU A 59 8.90 13.73 -2.59
N LYS A 60 10.14 14.16 -2.83
CA LYS A 60 10.45 15.14 -3.88
C LYS A 60 10.05 14.65 -5.27
N PHE A 61 10.34 13.37 -5.56
CA PHE A 61 9.96 12.73 -6.80
C PHE A 61 8.44 12.70 -6.98
N ALA A 62 7.71 12.15 -6.02
CA ALA A 62 6.27 11.95 -6.14
C ALA A 62 5.49 13.28 -6.13
N SER A 63 5.88 14.26 -5.30
CA SER A 63 5.22 15.58 -5.23
C SER A 63 5.40 16.41 -6.50
N ASN A 64 6.49 16.20 -7.22
CA ASN A 64 6.81 16.98 -8.44
C ASN A 64 6.86 16.06 -9.66
N TYR A 65 6.10 14.97 -9.65
CA TYR A 65 6.21 13.95 -10.66
C TYR A 65 6.01 14.51 -12.07
N SER A 66 7.05 14.37 -12.85
CA SER A 66 7.07 14.45 -14.31
C SER A 66 8.12 13.47 -14.81
N LYS A 67 7.94 12.94 -16.01
CA LYS A 67 8.87 11.97 -16.60
C LYS A 67 10.31 12.48 -16.62
N ASP A 68 10.50 13.75 -16.93
CA ASP A 68 11.83 14.40 -16.94
C ASP A 68 12.41 14.58 -15.53
N TYR A 69 11.55 14.75 -14.54
CA TYR A 69 11.98 14.91 -13.15
C TYR A 69 12.43 13.60 -12.54
N ALA A 70 11.76 12.51 -12.86
CA ALA A 70 12.17 11.17 -12.45
C ALA A 70 13.61 10.87 -12.90
N ASP A 71 13.94 11.19 -14.16
CA ASP A 71 15.29 11.04 -14.71
C ASP A 71 16.35 11.81 -13.92
N LYS A 72 16.03 13.02 -13.46
CA LYS A 72 16.94 13.87 -12.67
C LYS A 72 17.16 13.34 -11.25
N VAL A 73 16.07 13.06 -10.54
CA VAL A 73 16.14 12.57 -9.14
C VAL A 73 16.83 11.21 -9.06
N ILE A 74 16.59 10.35 -10.05
CA ILE A 74 17.20 9.04 -10.09
C ILE A 74 18.71 9.09 -10.43
N LYS A 75 19.16 10.12 -11.15
CA LYS A 75 20.59 10.29 -11.49
C LYS A 75 21.44 10.84 -10.35
N ASP A 76 20.89 11.77 -9.58
CA ASP A 76 21.72 12.65 -8.76
C ASP A 76 22.09 12.09 -7.38
N ASP A 77 21.29 11.22 -6.76
CA ASP A 77 21.64 10.65 -5.47
C ASP A 77 20.70 9.50 -5.05
N LEU A 78 21.16 8.28 -5.21
CA LEU A 78 20.40 7.12 -4.81
C LEU A 78 20.85 6.60 -3.46
N GLN A 79 20.35 7.22 -2.45
CA GLN A 79 20.31 6.58 -1.14
C GLN A 79 19.11 5.62 -1.11
N ILE A 80 19.39 4.40 -1.40
CA ILE A 80 18.49 3.27 -1.67
C ILE A 80 17.63 2.87 -0.45
N ASP A 81 17.93 3.37 0.73
CA ASP A 81 17.35 2.87 1.99
C ASP A 81 16.11 3.66 2.47
N ARG A 82 15.45 4.46 1.61
CA ARG A 82 14.39 5.37 2.05
C ARG A 82 13.02 5.07 1.47
N PHE A 83 12.74 3.82 1.21
CA PHE A 83 11.40 3.40 0.77
C PHE A 83 10.39 3.31 1.93
N ALA A 84 10.85 3.39 3.17
CA ALA A 84 10.01 3.30 4.35
C ALA A 84 8.98 4.45 4.41
N PRO A 85 7.75 4.17 4.84
CA PRO A 85 6.75 5.20 5.09
C PRO A 85 7.20 6.15 6.20
N THR A 86 6.76 7.39 6.13
CA THR A 86 6.94 8.36 7.19
C THR A 86 5.68 8.40 8.05
N PRO A 87 5.76 8.06 9.35
CA PRO A 87 4.61 8.15 10.23
C PRO A 87 4.08 9.59 10.33
N ALA A 88 2.77 9.74 10.39
CA ALA A 88 2.16 11.02 10.68
C ALA A 88 2.35 11.36 12.17
N LYS A 89 3.09 12.42 12.47
CA LYS A 89 3.35 12.85 13.83
C LYS A 89 2.37 13.95 14.23
N LEU A 90 1.52 13.67 15.21
CA LEU A 90 0.64 14.65 15.85
C LEU A 90 1.24 15.09 17.19
N THR A 91 1.22 16.40 17.45
CA THR A 91 1.72 17.01 18.68
C THR A 91 0.68 17.97 19.26
N TRP A 92 0.71 18.17 20.58
CA TRP A 92 -0.16 19.11 21.29
C TRP A 92 0.56 19.73 22.49
N GLU A 93 0.00 20.78 23.08
CA GLU A 93 0.55 21.34 24.32
C GLU A 93 0.39 20.36 25.46
N ALA A 94 1.47 20.23 26.26
CA ALA A 94 1.41 19.44 27.48
C ALA A 94 0.54 20.14 28.53
N GLU A 95 -0.31 19.37 29.21
CA GLU A 95 -1.13 19.85 30.32
C GLU A 95 -0.45 19.53 31.66
N ASP A 96 -0.21 20.53 32.46
CA ASP A 96 0.39 20.35 33.77
C ASP A 96 -0.47 19.42 34.63
N GLY A 97 0.15 18.37 35.17
CA GLY A 97 -0.51 17.37 35.99
C GLY A 97 -1.31 16.30 35.22
N ALA A 98 -1.24 16.28 33.89
CA ALA A 98 -1.78 15.16 33.11
C ALA A 98 -0.94 13.90 33.36
N LEU A 99 -1.63 12.78 33.61
CA LEU A 99 -1.00 11.48 33.84
C LEU A 99 -0.65 10.79 32.53
N TYR A 100 -1.53 10.90 31.55
CA TYR A 100 -1.35 10.37 30.19
C TYR A 100 -2.35 11.02 29.24
N TYR A 101 -2.15 10.76 27.96
CA TYR A 101 -3.05 11.20 26.89
C TYR A 101 -3.60 10.00 26.12
N THR A 102 -4.83 10.15 25.64
CA THR A 102 -5.43 9.26 24.65
C THR A 102 -5.68 10.07 23.39
N LEU A 103 -5.07 9.65 22.28
CA LEU A 103 -5.35 10.19 20.96
C LEU A 103 -6.33 9.27 20.26
N LYS A 104 -7.44 9.81 19.80
CA LYS A 104 -8.43 9.14 18.95
C LYS A 104 -8.26 9.62 17.52
N VAL A 105 -8.18 8.70 16.56
CA VAL A 105 -8.04 9.02 15.13
C VAL A 105 -9.04 8.19 14.33
N SER A 106 -9.79 8.83 13.45
CA SER A 106 -10.88 8.21 12.68
C SER A 106 -10.99 8.83 11.29
N LYS A 107 -11.56 8.11 10.34
CA LYS A 107 -12.05 8.67 9.08
C LYS A 107 -13.43 9.32 9.24
N ASN A 108 -14.16 9.00 10.29
CA ASN A 108 -15.48 9.55 10.57
C ASN A 108 -15.38 10.79 11.46
N PRO A 109 -16.11 11.88 11.15
CA PRO A 109 -16.03 13.12 11.91
C PRO A 109 -16.58 13.00 13.34
N ASP A 110 -17.38 11.99 13.63
CA ASP A 110 -17.91 11.69 14.96
C ASP A 110 -17.02 10.77 15.79
N LEU A 111 -15.89 10.32 15.23
CA LEU A 111 -14.93 9.39 15.83
C LEU A 111 -15.53 8.03 16.20
N SER A 112 -16.60 7.59 15.54
CA SER A 112 -17.33 6.35 15.88
C SER A 112 -16.50 5.08 15.68
N ASP A 113 -15.52 5.08 14.76
CA ASP A 113 -14.60 4.00 14.45
C ASP A 113 -13.14 4.31 14.83
N ALA A 114 -12.92 5.21 15.80
CA ALA A 114 -11.60 5.71 16.10
C ALA A 114 -10.63 4.63 16.55
N GLN A 115 -9.44 4.61 15.94
CA GLN A 115 -8.26 4.02 16.56
C GLN A 115 -7.85 4.83 17.78
N ILE A 116 -7.45 4.13 18.84
CA ILE A 116 -7.10 4.74 20.12
C ILE A 116 -5.64 4.47 20.42
N PHE A 117 -4.88 5.55 20.61
CA PHE A 117 -3.47 5.51 20.99
C PHE A 117 -3.32 6.07 22.39
N LEU A 118 -2.61 5.33 23.26
CA LEU A 118 -2.23 5.77 24.59
C LEU A 118 -0.78 6.27 24.57
N THR A 119 -0.53 7.46 25.09
CA THR A 119 0.82 8.02 25.20
C THR A 119 1.01 8.78 26.51
N PHE A 120 2.24 8.79 27.02
CA PHE A 120 2.66 9.53 28.21
C PHE A 120 3.37 10.84 27.86
N THR A 121 3.46 11.15 26.58
CA THR A 121 4.04 12.38 26.04
C THR A 121 2.97 13.17 25.30
N ASN A 122 3.26 14.40 24.97
CA ASN A 122 2.38 15.29 24.21
C ASN A 122 2.56 15.13 22.69
N GLU A 123 2.89 13.91 22.24
CA GLU A 123 3.02 13.55 20.85
C GLU A 123 2.66 12.07 20.58
N GLN A 124 2.23 11.78 19.36
CA GLN A 124 1.96 10.44 18.90
C GLN A 124 2.27 10.33 17.40
N SER A 125 3.04 9.30 17.05
CA SER A 125 3.25 8.90 15.66
C SER A 125 2.21 7.86 15.25
N ILE A 126 1.63 8.03 14.05
CA ILE A 126 0.59 7.16 13.50
C ILE A 126 1.11 6.60 12.20
N GLU A 127 1.16 5.28 12.13
CA GLU A 127 1.59 4.52 10.96
C GLU A 127 0.40 4.08 10.11
N ASP A 128 0.68 3.60 8.92
CA ASP A 128 -0.25 2.90 8.02
C ASP A 128 -1.51 3.70 7.61
N LEU A 129 -1.47 5.03 7.70
CA LEU A 129 -2.54 5.87 7.20
C LEU A 129 -2.71 5.72 5.67
N LEU A 130 -3.94 5.88 5.20
CA LEU A 130 -4.28 5.84 3.78
C LEU A 130 -3.85 7.14 3.09
N MET A 131 -3.45 7.07 1.81
CA MET A 131 -3.12 8.25 1.01
C MET A 131 -4.38 9.03 0.62
N GLY A 132 -4.25 10.36 0.45
CA GLY A 132 -5.33 11.23 -0.02
C GLY A 132 -6.60 11.10 0.82
N THR A 133 -6.45 10.95 2.15
CA THR A 133 -7.57 10.63 3.03
C THR A 133 -7.66 11.65 4.16
N LYS A 134 -8.87 12.13 4.41
CA LYS A 134 -9.16 13.02 5.53
C LYS A 134 -9.37 12.22 6.80
N TYR A 135 -8.70 12.63 7.87
CA TYR A 135 -8.80 12.06 9.21
C TYR A 135 -9.27 13.11 10.19
N TYR A 136 -9.99 12.65 11.20
CA TYR A 136 -10.43 13.44 12.35
C TYR A 136 -9.74 12.89 13.58
N TYR A 137 -9.37 13.79 14.52
CA TYR A 137 -8.73 13.36 15.75
C TYR A 137 -9.13 14.20 16.94
N GLN A 138 -9.05 13.61 18.12
CA GLN A 138 -9.28 14.25 19.41
C GLN A 138 -8.22 13.79 20.40
N VAL A 139 -7.65 14.73 21.12
CA VAL A 139 -6.78 14.48 22.27
C VAL A 139 -7.60 14.51 23.54
N VAL A 140 -7.35 13.52 24.42
CA VAL A 140 -7.97 13.41 25.73
C VAL A 140 -6.88 13.35 26.77
N ALA A 141 -6.74 14.36 27.61
CA ALA A 141 -5.81 14.39 28.73
C ALA A 141 -6.48 13.80 29.98
N GLN A 142 -5.83 12.83 30.61
CA GLN A 142 -6.31 12.18 31.82
C GLN A 142 -5.53 12.69 33.05
N PHE A 143 -6.25 13.17 34.02
CA PHE A 143 -5.73 13.57 35.34
C PHE A 143 -6.23 12.62 36.40
N GLU A 144 -5.73 12.76 37.62
CA GLU A 144 -6.15 11.93 38.77
C GLU A 144 -7.68 11.96 38.97
N ASN A 145 -8.30 13.15 38.92
CA ASN A 145 -9.69 13.35 39.26
C ASN A 145 -10.55 13.96 38.12
N LYS A 146 -9.99 14.17 36.93
CA LYS A 146 -10.70 14.76 35.81
C LYS A 146 -10.17 14.25 34.46
N THR A 147 -10.98 14.40 33.46
CA THR A 147 -10.60 14.17 32.05
C THR A 147 -10.90 15.44 31.26
N VAL A 148 -9.96 15.91 30.48
CA VAL A 148 -10.10 17.08 29.62
C VAL A 148 -9.99 16.63 28.15
N LYS A 149 -10.93 17.08 27.30
CA LYS A 149 -10.95 16.71 25.89
C LYS A 149 -10.75 17.96 25.04
N SER A 150 -9.94 17.82 23.99
CA SER A 150 -9.90 18.84 22.96
C SER A 150 -11.21 18.88 22.13
N GLN A 151 -11.36 19.89 21.31
CA GLN A 151 -12.27 19.81 20.16
C GLN A 151 -11.77 18.71 19.19
N ILE A 152 -12.59 18.35 18.23
CA ILE A 152 -12.21 17.45 17.14
C ILE A 152 -11.51 18.29 16.06
N PHE A 153 -10.31 17.89 15.70
CA PHE A 153 -9.52 18.47 14.63
C PHE A 153 -9.53 17.54 13.42
N SER A 154 -9.02 18.01 12.28
CA SER A 154 -8.83 17.18 11.11
C SER A 154 -7.50 17.46 10.45
N PHE A 155 -6.99 16.46 9.71
CA PHE A 155 -5.88 16.58 8.79
C PHE A 155 -6.18 15.74 7.55
N GLU A 156 -5.41 15.95 6.49
CA GLU A 156 -5.50 15.17 5.26
C GLU A 156 -4.11 14.64 4.91
N THR A 157 -4.03 13.38 4.53
CA THR A 157 -2.79 12.80 4.01
C THR A 157 -2.60 13.19 2.54
N SER A 158 -1.35 13.37 2.13
CA SER A 158 -1.04 13.70 0.74
C SER A 158 -1.44 12.58 -0.21
N TYR A 159 -1.87 12.96 -1.42
CA TYR A 159 -2.13 12.05 -2.52
C TYR A 159 -0.81 11.65 -3.19
N LEU A 160 -0.10 10.69 -2.57
CA LEU A 160 1.20 10.17 -3.00
C LEU A 160 1.24 8.66 -2.75
N PRO A 161 2.05 7.87 -3.48
CA PRO A 161 2.12 6.42 -3.32
C PRO A 161 2.24 6.00 -1.86
N ARG A 162 1.39 5.07 -1.42
CA ARG A 162 1.37 4.57 -0.05
C ARG A 162 2.36 3.44 0.12
N THR A 163 3.60 3.77 0.50
CA THR A 163 4.58 2.76 0.91
C THR A 163 4.19 2.15 2.26
N ILE A 164 4.54 0.88 2.45
CA ILE A 164 4.37 0.17 3.71
C ILE A 164 5.71 -0.44 4.12
N GLU A 165 5.95 -0.56 5.41
CA GLU A 165 7.15 -1.21 5.91
C GLU A 165 6.85 -2.65 6.30
N VAL A 166 7.54 -3.57 5.60
CA VAL A 166 7.54 -5.01 5.90
C VAL A 166 8.99 -5.44 6.05
N GLU A 167 9.37 -5.79 7.27
CA GLU A 167 10.75 -6.10 7.60
C GLU A 167 11.33 -7.21 6.71
N GLY A 168 12.44 -6.90 6.06
CA GLY A 168 13.15 -7.79 5.13
C GLY A 168 12.64 -7.72 3.69
N ILE A 169 11.40 -7.32 3.43
CA ILE A 169 10.84 -7.25 2.08
C ILE A 169 10.96 -5.82 1.54
N SER A 170 11.58 -5.67 0.39
CA SER A 170 11.72 -4.36 -0.24
C SER A 170 10.59 -4.05 -1.22
N ASN A 171 10.47 -2.77 -1.61
CA ASN A 171 9.52 -2.28 -2.62
C ASN A 171 8.04 -2.50 -2.26
N THR A 172 7.73 -2.59 -0.95
CA THR A 172 6.38 -2.89 -0.47
C THR A 172 5.50 -1.64 -0.44
N ARG A 173 4.32 -1.72 -1.04
CA ARG A 173 3.33 -0.64 -1.05
C ARG A 173 1.93 -1.13 -1.38
N ASP A 174 0.95 -0.31 -1.07
CA ASP A 174 -0.42 -0.46 -1.54
C ASP A 174 -0.49 -0.07 -3.02
N ALA A 175 -1.16 -0.86 -3.83
CA ALA A 175 -1.43 -0.56 -5.24
C ALA A 175 -2.73 0.23 -5.44
N GLY A 176 -3.47 0.50 -4.36
CA GLY A 176 -4.69 1.29 -4.35
C GLY A 176 -4.48 2.77 -4.06
N GLY A 177 -5.59 3.51 -3.95
CA GLY A 177 -5.62 4.92 -3.62
C GLY A 177 -5.61 5.87 -4.82
N TYR A 178 -5.28 5.38 -6.01
CA TYR A 178 -5.23 6.18 -7.23
C TYR A 178 -6.64 6.48 -7.74
N TYR A 179 -6.87 7.74 -8.13
CA TYR A 179 -8.12 8.15 -8.74
C TYR A 179 -8.23 7.68 -10.19
N THR A 180 -9.44 7.43 -10.62
CA THR A 180 -9.77 7.35 -12.04
C THR A 180 -9.49 8.69 -12.74
N GLU A 181 -9.22 8.66 -14.04
CA GLU A 181 -8.86 9.86 -14.80
C GLU A 181 -9.96 10.94 -14.75
N ASP A 182 -11.23 10.53 -14.68
CA ASP A 182 -12.41 11.40 -14.49
C ASP A 182 -12.65 11.81 -13.04
N LYS A 183 -11.91 11.23 -12.08
CA LYS A 183 -11.98 11.48 -10.63
C LYS A 183 -13.33 11.16 -9.98
N THR A 184 -14.15 10.34 -10.61
CA THR A 184 -15.42 9.89 -10.03
C THR A 184 -15.24 8.72 -9.06
N HIS A 185 -14.17 7.95 -9.25
CA HIS A 185 -13.82 6.79 -8.43
C HIS A 185 -12.35 6.81 -8.07
N ARG A 186 -11.98 5.94 -7.15
CA ARG A 186 -10.58 5.59 -6.89
C ARG A 186 -10.45 4.09 -6.62
N ILE A 187 -9.24 3.58 -6.79
CA ILE A 187 -8.92 2.22 -6.37
C ILE A 187 -8.97 2.13 -4.85
N ARG A 188 -9.73 1.19 -4.29
CA ARG A 188 -9.77 0.92 -2.85
C ARG A 188 -8.38 0.60 -2.33
N GLN A 189 -8.01 1.28 -1.25
CA GLN A 189 -6.75 1.00 -0.56
C GLN A 189 -6.89 -0.22 0.36
N GLY A 190 -5.79 -0.93 0.56
CA GLY A 190 -5.77 -2.11 1.42
C GLY A 190 -6.29 -3.39 0.76
N MET A 191 -6.62 -3.35 -0.53
CA MET A 191 -7.10 -4.53 -1.27
C MET A 191 -5.97 -5.24 -2.01
N VAL A 192 -5.04 -4.50 -2.60
CA VAL A 192 -3.92 -5.05 -3.35
C VAL A 192 -2.63 -4.43 -2.87
N TYR A 193 -1.73 -5.26 -2.40
CA TYR A 193 -0.37 -4.88 -2.03
C TYR A 193 0.62 -5.45 -3.05
N ARG A 194 1.73 -4.77 -3.24
CA ARG A 194 2.80 -5.22 -4.12
C ARG A 194 4.16 -5.08 -3.45
N GLY A 195 5.12 -5.91 -3.85
CA GLY A 195 6.47 -5.83 -3.30
C GLY A 195 7.43 -6.85 -3.87
N GLY A 196 8.62 -6.97 -3.25
CA GLY A 196 9.58 -8.02 -3.51
C GLY A 196 9.11 -9.38 -2.98
N LYS A 197 9.93 -10.41 -3.20
CA LYS A 197 9.62 -11.78 -2.80
C LYS A 197 9.48 -11.91 -1.28
N ILE A 198 8.50 -12.67 -0.86
CA ILE A 198 8.14 -12.82 0.55
C ILE A 198 9.20 -13.58 1.35
N GLU A 199 9.98 -14.43 0.69
CA GLU A 199 11.06 -15.21 1.31
C GLU A 199 12.13 -14.34 1.97
N ASP A 200 12.33 -13.12 1.48
CA ASP A 200 13.28 -12.16 2.08
C ASP A 200 12.78 -11.57 3.40
N GLY A 201 11.47 -11.73 3.69
CA GLY A 201 10.84 -11.23 4.90
C GLY A 201 11.29 -11.95 6.16
N THR A 202 11.52 -11.19 7.22
CA THR A 202 11.68 -11.77 8.55
C THR A 202 10.36 -12.39 9.01
N GLU A 203 10.39 -13.19 10.07
CA GLU A 203 9.14 -13.73 10.66
C GLU A 203 8.20 -12.61 11.14
N ALA A 204 8.76 -11.50 11.64
CA ALA A 204 7.97 -10.31 12.00
C ALA A 204 7.32 -9.65 10.78
N GLY A 205 8.07 -9.52 9.68
CA GLY A 205 7.56 -8.98 8.41
C GLY A 205 6.44 -9.84 7.83
N LYS A 206 6.62 -11.17 7.79
CA LYS A 206 5.59 -12.13 7.34
C LYS A 206 4.35 -12.08 8.25
N ALA A 207 4.54 -12.03 9.57
CA ALA A 207 3.44 -11.88 10.52
C ALA A 207 2.69 -10.54 10.33
N LYS A 208 3.38 -9.47 9.96
CA LYS A 208 2.74 -8.18 9.64
C LYS A 208 1.88 -8.28 8.38
N LEU A 209 2.35 -8.97 7.32
CA LEU A 209 1.53 -9.24 6.13
C LEU A 209 0.25 -10.01 6.47
N LEU A 210 0.36 -11.06 7.29
CA LEU A 210 -0.79 -11.89 7.68
C LEU A 210 -1.74 -11.19 8.64
N ASN A 211 -1.22 -10.64 9.74
CA ASN A 211 -2.06 -10.24 10.87
C ASN A 211 -2.48 -8.77 10.82
N HIS A 212 -1.65 -7.90 10.22
CA HIS A 212 -1.94 -6.47 10.13
C HIS A 212 -2.57 -6.13 8.78
N TYR A 213 -1.97 -6.58 7.67
CA TYR A 213 -2.53 -6.33 6.34
C TYR A 213 -3.56 -7.39 5.92
N GLY A 214 -3.66 -8.49 6.63
CA GLY A 214 -4.68 -9.52 6.43
C GLY A 214 -4.58 -10.25 5.09
N ILE A 215 -3.36 -10.41 4.54
CA ILE A 215 -3.16 -11.02 3.23
C ILE A 215 -3.81 -12.40 3.18
N LYS A 216 -4.72 -12.59 2.22
CA LYS A 216 -5.41 -13.86 1.95
C LYS A 216 -4.85 -14.59 0.75
N THR A 217 -4.30 -13.86 -0.22
CA THR A 217 -3.73 -14.45 -1.43
C THR A 217 -2.32 -13.95 -1.66
N ASP A 218 -1.42 -14.88 -1.90
CA ASP A 218 -0.06 -14.67 -2.35
C ASP A 218 0.01 -15.00 -3.85
N LEU A 219 0.10 -13.95 -4.68
CA LEU A 219 0.25 -14.07 -6.14
C LEU A 219 1.72 -13.94 -6.51
N ASP A 220 2.40 -15.07 -6.61
CA ASP A 220 3.81 -15.17 -6.99
C ASP A 220 3.98 -15.37 -8.51
N LEU A 221 4.51 -14.35 -9.16
CA LEU A 221 4.69 -14.28 -10.62
C LEU A 221 5.99 -14.95 -11.10
N ARG A 222 6.61 -15.84 -10.31
CA ARG A 222 7.92 -16.44 -10.64
C ARG A 222 7.83 -17.90 -11.10
N ALA A 223 6.81 -18.64 -10.68
CA ALA A 223 6.66 -20.09 -10.84
C ALA A 223 7.82 -20.91 -10.25
N GLU A 224 8.50 -20.39 -9.23
CA GLU A 224 9.69 -21.01 -8.63
C GLU A 224 9.38 -21.71 -7.29
N ALA A 225 8.32 -21.31 -6.62
CA ALA A 225 7.94 -21.82 -5.31
C ALA A 225 6.84 -22.86 -5.40
N THR A 226 6.74 -23.72 -4.38
CA THR A 226 5.72 -24.77 -4.28
C THR A 226 4.69 -24.47 -3.19
N ALA A 227 4.92 -23.46 -2.36
CA ALA A 227 4.02 -23.01 -1.30
C ALA A 227 4.32 -21.56 -0.93
N SER A 228 3.32 -20.86 -0.41
CA SER A 228 3.50 -19.51 0.11
C SER A 228 4.39 -19.49 1.36
N PRO A 229 5.37 -18.57 1.44
CA PRO A 229 6.12 -18.33 2.67
C PRO A 229 5.28 -17.80 3.83
N LEU A 230 4.03 -17.37 3.56
CA LEU A 230 3.06 -16.95 4.57
C LEU A 230 2.32 -18.14 5.23
N GLY A 231 2.50 -19.35 4.71
CA GLY A 231 1.93 -20.56 5.29
C GLY A 231 0.67 -21.06 4.58
N PRO A 232 0.11 -22.20 5.05
CA PRO A 232 -0.92 -22.94 4.33
C PRO A 232 -2.34 -22.34 4.40
N THR A 233 -2.54 -21.28 5.17
CA THR A 233 -3.83 -20.59 5.29
C THR A 233 -4.04 -19.54 4.21
N VAL A 234 -2.99 -19.22 3.47
CA VAL A 234 -3.01 -18.25 2.38
C VAL A 234 -3.25 -18.98 1.07
N ASN A 235 -4.15 -18.46 0.24
CA ASN A 235 -4.33 -18.93 -1.12
C ASN A 235 -3.06 -18.63 -1.92
N PHE A 236 -2.38 -19.67 -2.40
CA PHE A 236 -1.12 -19.53 -3.12
C PHE A 236 -1.35 -19.72 -4.62
N VAL A 237 -1.18 -18.65 -5.38
CA VAL A 237 -1.24 -18.65 -6.85
C VAL A 237 0.17 -18.40 -7.37
N ASN A 238 0.77 -19.40 -8.01
CA ASN A 238 2.14 -19.36 -8.48
C ASN A 238 2.20 -19.56 -9.99
N VAL A 239 2.37 -18.47 -10.72
CA VAL A 239 2.33 -18.43 -12.19
C VAL A 239 3.50 -17.64 -12.73
N SER A 240 4.15 -18.14 -13.79
CA SER A 240 5.23 -17.40 -14.46
C SER A 240 4.68 -16.37 -15.43
N GLY A 241 4.52 -15.14 -14.95
CA GLY A 241 3.99 -14.04 -15.74
C GLY A 241 4.95 -13.47 -16.79
N PRO A 242 4.41 -12.84 -17.83
CA PRO A 242 5.20 -12.14 -18.83
C PRO A 242 5.81 -10.86 -18.26
N TYR A 243 6.98 -10.51 -18.78
CA TYR A 243 7.59 -9.20 -18.53
C TYR A 243 7.11 -8.19 -19.57
N TYR A 244 6.80 -6.96 -19.15
CA TYR A 244 6.64 -5.85 -20.08
C TYR A 244 7.97 -5.50 -20.78
N ALA A 245 9.10 -5.81 -20.16
CA ALA A 245 10.45 -5.51 -20.63
C ALA A 245 10.98 -6.44 -21.74
N GLY A 246 10.20 -7.35 -22.22
CA GLY A 246 10.62 -8.24 -23.30
C GLY A 246 10.75 -7.50 -24.63
N THR A 247 11.85 -6.83 -24.82
CA THR A 247 12.26 -6.34 -26.12
C THR A 247 13.03 -7.45 -26.84
N GLY A 248 12.38 -8.11 -27.78
CA GLY A 248 13.09 -9.05 -28.68
C GLY A 248 13.34 -10.45 -28.08
N ASP A 249 14.15 -11.15 -28.66
CA ASP A 249 14.63 -12.54 -28.71
C ASP A 249 14.34 -13.53 -27.57
N SER A 250 14.00 -13.13 -26.37
CA SER A 250 13.79 -14.05 -25.25
C SER A 250 12.39 -14.67 -25.17
N GLY A 251 11.43 -14.17 -25.93
CA GLY A 251 10.05 -14.68 -25.94
C GLY A 251 9.26 -14.53 -24.65
N THR A 252 9.76 -13.73 -23.69
CA THR A 252 9.20 -13.60 -22.34
C THR A 252 8.44 -12.29 -22.10
N GLY A 253 8.43 -11.35 -23.05
CA GLY A 253 7.76 -10.08 -22.91
C GLY A 253 6.34 -10.06 -23.44
N ILE A 254 5.57 -9.04 -23.04
CA ILE A 254 4.21 -8.84 -23.54
C ILE A 254 4.18 -8.65 -25.07
N ASN A 255 5.26 -8.14 -25.66
CA ASN A 255 5.41 -8.04 -27.10
C ASN A 255 5.52 -9.42 -27.80
N SER A 256 5.95 -10.48 -27.10
CA SER A 256 5.98 -11.83 -27.65
C SER A 256 4.59 -12.45 -27.79
N LEU A 257 3.62 -11.91 -27.07
CA LEU A 257 2.21 -12.27 -27.21
C LEU A 257 1.64 -11.79 -28.57
N ALA A 258 2.27 -10.77 -29.18
CA ALA A 258 1.89 -10.19 -30.46
C ALA A 258 2.73 -10.67 -31.63
N ASP A 259 3.63 -11.64 -31.45
CA ASP A 259 4.38 -12.23 -32.55
C ASP A 259 3.44 -12.99 -33.49
N SER A 260 3.14 -12.37 -34.62
CA SER A 260 2.21 -12.90 -35.63
C SER A 260 2.68 -14.24 -36.22
N SER A 261 3.96 -14.55 -36.18
CA SER A 261 4.53 -15.82 -36.65
C SER A 261 4.18 -16.98 -35.71
N LYS A 262 3.97 -16.69 -34.44
CA LYS A 262 3.59 -17.65 -33.38
C LYS A 262 2.07 -17.58 -33.09
N GLY A 263 1.38 -16.66 -33.69
CA GLY A 263 -0.02 -16.30 -33.44
C GLY A 263 -0.17 -15.51 -32.16
N PRO A 264 -0.92 -14.39 -32.13
CA PRO A 264 -1.25 -13.69 -30.93
C PRO A 264 -1.90 -14.69 -29.96
N TRP A 265 -1.54 -14.60 -28.69
CA TRP A 265 -2.22 -15.36 -27.64
C TRP A 265 -2.13 -16.89 -27.72
N LYS A 266 -1.10 -17.42 -28.36
CA LYS A 266 -0.82 -18.86 -28.33
C LYS A 266 0.28 -19.17 -27.32
N GLY A 267 0.01 -20.13 -26.44
CA GLY A 267 1.00 -20.73 -25.56
C GLY A 267 0.97 -20.23 -24.12
N THR A 268 1.96 -20.66 -23.39
CA THR A 268 2.07 -20.58 -21.93
C THR A 268 1.87 -19.17 -21.33
N TYR A 269 2.30 -18.14 -22.04
CA TYR A 269 2.19 -16.77 -21.50
C TYR A 269 0.77 -16.20 -21.49
N ARG A 270 -0.04 -16.54 -22.48
CA ARG A 270 -1.44 -16.14 -22.46
C ARG A 270 -2.18 -16.77 -21.30
N ASP A 271 -2.00 -18.07 -21.12
CA ASP A 271 -2.69 -18.82 -20.08
C ASP A 271 -2.22 -18.36 -18.68
N ALA A 272 -0.94 -18.09 -18.52
CA ALA A 272 -0.37 -17.51 -17.31
C ALA A 272 -0.99 -16.12 -17.01
N LEU A 273 -1.05 -15.22 -18.00
CA LEU A 273 -1.63 -13.89 -17.84
C LEU A 273 -3.13 -13.96 -17.48
N LEU A 274 -3.87 -14.90 -18.08
CA LEU A 274 -5.28 -15.14 -17.74
C LEU A 274 -5.45 -15.58 -16.30
N GLU A 275 -4.62 -16.50 -15.81
CA GLU A 275 -4.66 -16.97 -14.42
C GLU A 275 -4.32 -15.85 -13.45
N GLU A 276 -3.29 -15.05 -13.76
CA GLU A 276 -2.91 -13.89 -12.96
C GLU A 276 -4.06 -12.87 -12.85
N ILE A 277 -4.69 -12.49 -13.98
CA ILE A 277 -5.80 -11.53 -13.99
C ILE A 277 -7.03 -12.12 -13.29
N ARG A 278 -7.35 -13.41 -13.50
CA ARG A 278 -8.47 -14.08 -12.84
C ARG A 278 -8.36 -14.15 -11.32
N THR A 279 -7.15 -14.08 -10.78
CA THR A 279 -6.95 -13.95 -9.34
C THR A 279 -7.65 -12.74 -8.76
N PHE A 280 -7.83 -11.68 -9.53
CA PHE A 280 -8.50 -10.44 -9.11
C PHE A 280 -10.04 -10.47 -9.25
N THR A 281 -10.62 -11.50 -9.86
CA THR A 281 -12.08 -11.55 -10.08
C THR A 281 -12.88 -12.06 -8.88
N ASN A 282 -12.23 -12.72 -7.92
CA ASN A 282 -12.89 -13.30 -6.77
C ASN A 282 -12.69 -12.44 -5.51
N PRO A 283 -13.76 -11.90 -4.90
CA PRO A 283 -13.66 -11.07 -3.70
C PRO A 283 -13.05 -11.80 -2.48
N GLU A 284 -13.13 -13.13 -2.42
CA GLU A 284 -12.54 -13.92 -1.33
C GLU A 284 -11.01 -13.93 -1.35
N ASN A 285 -10.39 -13.60 -2.49
CA ASN A 285 -8.94 -13.54 -2.63
C ASN A 285 -8.30 -12.33 -1.93
N TYR A 286 -9.07 -11.31 -1.61
CA TYR A 286 -8.55 -10.05 -1.07
C TYR A 286 -8.42 -10.04 0.44
N PRO A 287 -7.37 -9.38 0.97
CA PRO A 287 -6.30 -8.66 0.28
C PRO A 287 -5.30 -9.58 -0.42
N ILE A 288 -4.82 -9.14 -1.60
CA ILE A 288 -3.84 -9.86 -2.43
C ILE A 288 -2.45 -9.22 -2.25
N TYR A 289 -1.42 -10.04 -2.08
CA TYR A 289 -0.03 -9.59 -2.20
C TYR A 289 0.56 -10.09 -3.52
N VAL A 290 0.85 -9.15 -4.43
CA VAL A 290 1.40 -9.45 -5.76
C VAL A 290 2.90 -9.24 -5.76
N HIS A 291 3.67 -10.25 -6.12
CA HIS A 291 5.10 -10.12 -6.13
C HIS A 291 5.81 -10.92 -7.24
N CYS A 292 7.03 -10.51 -7.51
CA CYS A 292 8.03 -11.29 -8.22
C CYS A 292 9.34 -11.24 -7.40
N SER A 293 10.50 -11.31 -8.02
CA SER A 293 11.77 -11.21 -7.27
C SER A 293 11.96 -9.82 -6.64
N LEU A 294 11.74 -8.74 -7.43
CA LEU A 294 11.94 -7.34 -7.00
C LEU A 294 10.63 -6.55 -6.79
N GLY A 295 9.50 -7.13 -7.16
CA GLY A 295 8.21 -6.43 -7.17
C GLY A 295 8.13 -5.30 -8.19
N ARG A 296 8.97 -5.27 -9.21
CA ARG A 296 9.08 -4.21 -10.20
C ARG A 296 8.45 -4.57 -11.53
N ASP A 297 9.00 -5.56 -12.23
CA ASP A 297 8.74 -5.81 -13.65
C ASP A 297 7.46 -6.63 -13.89
N ARG A 298 7.45 -7.92 -13.57
CA ARG A 298 6.25 -8.79 -13.67
C ARG A 298 5.10 -8.23 -12.84
N THR A 299 5.40 -7.88 -11.60
CA THR A 299 4.45 -7.21 -10.70
C THR A 299 3.94 -5.89 -11.29
N GLY A 300 4.82 -5.07 -11.85
CA GLY A 300 4.45 -3.81 -12.51
C GLY A 300 3.54 -4.02 -13.72
N THR A 301 3.71 -5.10 -14.47
CA THR A 301 2.84 -5.45 -15.61
C THR A 301 1.40 -5.71 -15.15
N ILE A 302 1.22 -6.56 -14.14
CA ILE A 302 -0.11 -6.90 -13.63
C ILE A 302 -0.77 -5.70 -12.96
N ILE A 303 -0.06 -4.98 -12.11
CA ILE A 303 -0.61 -3.77 -11.46
C ILE A 303 -0.99 -2.71 -12.49
N PHE A 304 -0.18 -2.51 -13.54
CA PHE A 304 -0.54 -1.62 -14.64
C PHE A 304 -1.87 -2.04 -15.29
N LEU A 305 -2.00 -3.32 -15.66
CA LEU A 305 -3.19 -3.81 -16.37
C LEU A 305 -4.45 -3.66 -15.51
N ILE A 306 -4.39 -4.02 -14.23
CA ILE A 306 -5.52 -3.92 -13.31
C ILE A 306 -5.91 -2.45 -13.07
N ASN A 307 -4.94 -1.59 -12.75
CA ASN A 307 -5.22 -0.18 -12.45
C ASN A 307 -5.65 0.59 -13.71
N ALA A 308 -5.07 0.30 -14.89
CA ALA A 308 -5.49 0.89 -16.16
C ALA A 308 -6.92 0.45 -16.53
N LEU A 309 -7.26 -0.84 -16.36
CA LEU A 309 -8.63 -1.34 -16.53
C LEU A 309 -9.65 -0.59 -15.67
N CYS A 310 -9.26 -0.28 -14.44
CA CYS A 310 -10.07 0.48 -13.48
C CYS A 310 -10.08 1.99 -13.75
N GLY A 311 -9.37 2.50 -14.76
CA GLY A 311 -9.44 3.89 -15.19
C GLY A 311 -8.38 4.81 -14.58
N VAL A 312 -7.34 4.29 -13.94
CA VAL A 312 -6.20 5.10 -13.45
C VAL A 312 -5.44 5.69 -14.63
N GLY A 313 -5.16 7.00 -14.56
CA GLY A 313 -4.50 7.73 -15.62
C GLY A 313 -3.00 7.43 -15.76
N GLU A 314 -2.44 7.74 -16.94
CA GLU A 314 -1.04 7.47 -17.29
C GLU A 314 -0.06 7.98 -16.23
N LYS A 315 -0.24 9.20 -15.76
CA LYS A 315 0.66 9.82 -14.78
C LYS A 315 0.83 8.97 -13.53
N ASP A 316 -0.27 8.50 -12.95
CA ASP A 316 -0.25 7.75 -11.70
C ASP A 316 0.26 6.33 -11.90
N LEU A 317 -0.03 5.71 -13.05
CA LEU A 317 0.51 4.41 -13.43
C LEU A 317 2.04 4.43 -13.56
N PHE A 318 2.58 5.45 -14.23
CA PHE A 318 4.03 5.61 -14.37
C PHE A 318 4.69 5.97 -13.04
N MET A 319 4.08 6.85 -12.25
CA MET A 319 4.58 7.21 -10.93
C MET A 319 4.64 5.99 -10.01
N ASP A 320 3.59 5.16 -9.99
CA ASP A 320 3.61 3.92 -9.20
C ASP A 320 4.77 3.01 -9.65
N TYR A 321 4.94 2.77 -10.94
CA TYR A 321 6.03 1.95 -11.43
C TYR A 321 7.40 2.50 -11.05
N GLU A 322 7.65 3.77 -11.32
CA GLU A 322 8.92 4.44 -11.08
C GLU A 322 9.26 4.57 -9.59
N THR A 323 8.25 4.57 -8.71
CA THR A 323 8.44 4.48 -7.26
C THR A 323 9.31 3.29 -6.86
N SER A 324 9.29 2.20 -7.63
CA SER A 324 10.16 1.03 -7.40
C SER A 324 11.66 1.34 -7.42
N PHE A 325 12.08 2.41 -8.09
CA PHE A 325 13.50 2.79 -8.18
C PHE A 325 14.08 3.34 -6.86
N PHE A 326 13.23 3.69 -5.92
CA PHE A 326 13.63 4.14 -4.58
C PHE A 326 13.77 3.00 -3.58
N SER A 327 13.42 1.77 -3.97
CA SER A 327 13.60 0.59 -3.12
C SER A 327 15.02 0.05 -3.20
N ARG A 328 15.45 -0.64 -2.14
CA ARG A 328 16.80 -1.23 -2.03
C ARG A 328 17.21 -2.12 -3.23
N LEU A 329 16.26 -2.81 -3.83
CA LEU A 329 16.48 -3.73 -4.95
C LEU A 329 15.85 -3.23 -6.26
N GLY A 330 15.30 -2.03 -6.27
CA GLY A 330 14.58 -1.48 -7.43
C GLY A 330 15.48 -1.16 -8.62
N ARG A 331 16.77 -1.02 -8.39
CA ARG A 331 17.80 -0.78 -9.39
C ARG A 331 18.70 -1.98 -9.55
N ALA A 332 18.89 -2.43 -10.77
CA ALA A 332 20.00 -3.32 -11.08
C ALA A 332 21.27 -2.47 -11.25
N ASP A 333 22.39 -2.95 -10.72
CA ASP A 333 23.69 -2.36 -10.93
C ASP A 333 23.91 -2.14 -12.44
N ASN A 334 24.45 -0.97 -12.83
CA ASN A 334 24.73 -0.54 -14.20
C ASN A 334 23.54 -0.13 -15.10
N GLN A 335 22.32 -0.04 -14.59
CA GLN A 335 21.23 0.56 -15.38
C GLN A 335 21.21 2.07 -15.18
N THR A 336 21.27 2.82 -16.27
CA THR A 336 21.00 4.27 -16.23
C THR A 336 19.50 4.52 -16.11
N ALA A 337 19.11 5.62 -15.48
CA ALA A 337 17.70 5.99 -15.32
C ALA A 337 16.95 6.02 -16.68
N SER A 338 17.57 6.54 -17.72
CA SER A 338 17.00 6.60 -19.06
C SER A 338 16.71 5.22 -19.67
N ASN A 339 17.53 4.20 -19.35
CA ASN A 339 17.29 2.84 -19.83
C ASN A 339 16.19 2.12 -19.03
N MET A 340 15.92 2.57 -17.81
CA MET A 340 14.91 1.96 -16.93
C MET A 340 13.52 2.57 -17.12
N VAL A 341 13.43 3.88 -17.33
CA VAL A 341 12.18 4.62 -17.39
C VAL A 341 11.58 4.61 -18.80
N ASN A 342 12.41 4.71 -19.83
CA ASN A 342 11.94 5.08 -21.17
C ASN A 342 11.62 3.92 -22.12
N THR A 343 11.95 2.68 -21.80
CA THR A 343 11.82 1.63 -22.81
C THR A 343 10.85 0.51 -22.43
N PRO A 344 10.95 -0.15 -21.28
CA PRO A 344 10.11 -1.33 -21.02
C PRO A 344 8.66 -0.99 -20.68
N PHE A 345 8.44 -0.07 -19.74
CA PHE A 345 7.09 0.28 -19.28
C PHE A 345 6.33 1.11 -20.32
N GLN A 346 7.03 2.01 -21.02
CA GLN A 346 6.49 2.73 -22.17
C GLN A 346 6.09 1.74 -23.30
N GLY A 347 6.81 0.64 -23.44
CA GLY A 347 6.47 -0.43 -24.37
C GLY A 347 5.13 -1.09 -24.06
N LEU A 348 4.89 -1.42 -22.79
CA LEU A 348 3.61 -1.96 -22.32
C LEU A 348 2.46 -0.97 -22.56
N TYR A 349 2.61 0.28 -22.14
CA TYR A 349 1.63 1.33 -22.38
C TYR A 349 1.29 1.47 -23.87
N THR A 350 2.32 1.58 -24.71
CA THR A 350 2.15 1.74 -26.16
C THR A 350 1.47 0.51 -26.78
N TYR A 351 1.79 -0.68 -26.30
CA TYR A 351 1.20 -1.92 -26.77
C TYR A 351 -0.30 -1.96 -26.47
N VAL A 352 -0.69 -1.71 -25.23
CA VAL A 352 -2.10 -1.68 -24.80
C VAL A 352 -2.88 -0.58 -25.54
N ARG A 353 -2.28 0.62 -25.68
CA ARG A 353 -2.91 1.73 -26.41
C ARG A 353 -3.27 1.41 -27.86
N LYS A 354 -2.59 0.48 -28.52
CA LYS A 354 -2.91 0.06 -29.90
C LYS A 354 -4.28 -0.58 -30.04
N TYR A 355 -4.84 -1.15 -28.98
CA TYR A 355 -6.17 -1.76 -29.00
C TYR A 355 -7.29 -0.73 -29.20
N ALA A 356 -7.11 0.49 -28.69
CA ALA A 356 -8.06 1.57 -28.89
C ALA A 356 -7.34 2.95 -28.90
N PRO A 357 -6.63 3.31 -29.99
CA PRO A 357 -5.78 4.51 -30.03
C PRO A 357 -6.52 5.83 -29.80
N LYS A 358 -7.83 5.87 -30.11
CA LYS A 358 -8.68 7.08 -30.00
C LYS A 358 -9.59 7.10 -28.77
N LYS A 359 -9.49 6.07 -27.90
CA LYS A 359 -10.31 5.92 -26.71
C LYS A 359 -9.45 6.14 -25.45
N THR A 360 -10.06 6.04 -24.27
CA THR A 360 -9.34 6.08 -23.00
C THR A 360 -8.36 4.90 -22.84
N LEU A 361 -7.42 5.00 -21.91
CA LEU A 361 -6.53 3.87 -21.61
C LEU A 361 -7.33 2.71 -21.00
N ALA A 362 -8.35 2.99 -20.20
CA ALA A 362 -9.23 1.98 -19.62
C ALA A 362 -9.94 1.16 -20.72
N GLU A 363 -10.55 1.82 -21.71
CA GLU A 363 -11.19 1.15 -22.83
C GLU A 363 -10.20 0.34 -23.68
N ALA A 364 -8.97 0.86 -23.88
CA ALA A 364 -7.93 0.12 -24.59
C ALA A 364 -7.50 -1.13 -23.81
N THR A 365 -7.39 -1.03 -22.48
CA THR A 365 -7.05 -2.16 -21.61
C THR A 365 -8.18 -3.20 -21.58
N GLU A 366 -9.42 -2.76 -21.52
CA GLU A 366 -10.59 -3.63 -21.60
C GLU A 366 -10.59 -4.43 -22.92
N MET A 367 -10.42 -3.75 -24.05
CA MET A 367 -10.34 -4.43 -25.37
C MET A 367 -9.16 -5.42 -25.42
N PHE A 368 -8.03 -5.07 -24.84
CA PHE A 368 -6.91 -5.99 -24.71
C PHE A 368 -7.26 -7.23 -23.87
N MET A 369 -7.91 -7.03 -22.71
CA MET A 369 -8.30 -8.14 -21.82
C MET A 369 -9.34 -9.07 -22.48
N LEU A 370 -10.33 -8.50 -23.17
CA LEU A 370 -11.31 -9.29 -23.92
C LEU A 370 -10.64 -10.12 -25.03
N ASP A 371 -9.67 -9.54 -25.75
CA ASP A 371 -8.94 -10.22 -26.82
C ASP A 371 -8.11 -11.41 -26.31
N ILE A 372 -7.50 -11.29 -25.12
CA ILE A 372 -6.77 -12.40 -24.50
C ILE A 372 -7.68 -13.45 -23.87
N GLY A 373 -8.99 -13.19 -23.73
CA GLY A 373 -9.99 -14.15 -23.27
C GLY A 373 -10.49 -13.95 -21.82
N ILE A 374 -10.28 -12.77 -21.24
CA ILE A 374 -11.02 -12.34 -20.04
C ILE A 374 -12.42 -11.96 -20.50
N THR A 375 -13.45 -12.37 -19.77
CA THR A 375 -14.84 -12.07 -20.09
C THR A 375 -15.27 -10.70 -19.53
N GLN A 376 -16.38 -10.16 -20.05
CA GLN A 376 -16.95 -8.92 -19.54
C GLN A 376 -17.33 -9.05 -18.06
N ASP A 377 -17.93 -10.16 -17.66
CA ASP A 377 -18.32 -10.42 -16.26
C ASP A 377 -17.09 -10.43 -15.34
N GLU A 378 -15.96 -10.98 -15.78
CA GLU A 378 -14.69 -10.96 -15.06
C GLU A 378 -14.16 -9.51 -14.91
N ILE A 379 -14.24 -8.71 -15.97
CA ILE A 379 -13.86 -7.28 -15.94
C ILE A 379 -14.74 -6.50 -14.97
N ASP A 380 -16.05 -6.69 -15.05
CA ASP A 380 -17.03 -6.00 -14.18
C ASP A 380 -16.85 -6.41 -12.73
N SER A 381 -16.50 -7.66 -12.46
CA SER A 381 -16.16 -8.15 -11.12
C SER A 381 -14.93 -7.41 -10.56
N ILE A 382 -13.83 -7.32 -11.33
CA ILE A 382 -12.62 -6.59 -10.92
C ILE A 382 -12.96 -5.14 -10.56
N ARG A 383 -13.69 -4.44 -11.40
CA ARG A 383 -14.10 -3.05 -11.18
C ARG A 383 -14.98 -2.89 -9.93
N SER A 384 -15.96 -3.77 -9.74
CA SER A 384 -16.87 -3.73 -8.58
C SER A 384 -16.14 -3.95 -7.26
N ILE A 385 -15.12 -4.81 -7.25
CA ILE A 385 -14.31 -5.10 -6.07
C ILE A 385 -13.37 -3.93 -5.76
N LEU A 386 -12.69 -3.41 -6.78
CA LEU A 386 -11.57 -2.48 -6.59
C LEU A 386 -11.97 -1.01 -6.59
N LEU A 387 -13.08 -0.63 -7.22
CA LEU A 387 -13.48 0.79 -7.29
C LEU A 387 -14.38 1.19 -6.11
N GLU A 388 -14.15 2.39 -5.60
CA GLU A 388 -15.05 3.09 -4.68
C GLU A 388 -15.35 4.49 -5.22
N GLU A 389 -16.57 4.99 -4.97
CA GLU A 389 -16.97 6.37 -5.28
C GLU A 389 -16.20 7.37 -4.39
N VAL A 390 -15.96 8.57 -4.90
CA VAL A 390 -15.20 9.63 -4.22
C VAL A 390 -16.09 10.82 -3.90
#